data_9c2cdbbcf065e7ffe67995121ccce9e0
#
_entry.id   9c2cdbbcf065e7ffe67995121ccce9e0
#
_cell.length_a   1.000
_cell.length_b   1.000
_cell.length_c   1.000
_cell.angle_alpha   90.00
_cell.angle_beta   90.00
_cell.angle_gamma   90.00
#
_symmetry.space_group_name_H-M   'P 1'
#
loop_
_entity.id
_entity.type
_entity.pdbx_description
1 polymer ?
#
loop_
_entity_poly.entity_id
_entity_poly.type
_entity_poly.pdbx_seq_one_letter_code
_entity_poly.pdbx_strand_id
1 'polypeptide(L)'
;MSDIKLNSLQLEIISKITDEEKIIAARCGWGSGKTSALVFSILYLAKTRPGTSSLLVTDTNPRYNSVLMPEMEKWLGPLGWTYNHTLRQWTDQHTGSSVWCRSYYRPGTRDATHNPLEGLNVTSGVCLIDECQTLTEEVAHKALGRLRAGPSPIMILVGLPAVSYTHLTLPTKRIV
;
A
#
# COMPACT_ATOMS: atom_id res chain seq x y z
N MET A 1 24.67 7.82 -4.81
CA MET A 1 23.24 7.50 -5.03
C MET A 1 22.81 8.31 -6.25
N SER A 2 22.40 7.65 -7.34
CA SER A 2 21.79 8.36 -8.46
C SER A 2 20.46 8.97 -7.99
N ASP A 3 20.22 10.23 -8.35
CA ASP A 3 18.97 10.90 -8.02
C ASP A 3 17.78 10.13 -8.60
N ILE A 4 16.83 9.77 -7.74
CA ILE A 4 15.59 9.11 -8.15
C ILE A 4 14.69 10.16 -8.78
N LYS A 5 14.45 10.04 -10.08
CA LYS A 5 13.54 10.94 -10.79
C LYS A 5 12.11 10.37 -10.73
N LEU A 6 11.27 10.99 -9.92
CA LEU A 6 9.86 10.64 -9.82
C LEU A 6 9.08 11.12 -11.04
N ASN A 7 8.10 10.34 -11.48
CA ASN A 7 7.15 10.76 -12.51
C ASN A 7 5.98 11.59 -11.91
N SER A 8 5.11 12.15 -12.76
CA SER A 8 4.01 13.02 -12.33
C SER A 8 3.05 12.34 -11.35
N LEU A 9 2.69 11.06 -11.57
CA LEU A 9 1.83 10.29 -10.67
C LEU A 9 2.46 10.14 -9.29
N GLN A 10 3.74 9.79 -9.24
CA GLN A 10 4.47 9.58 -7.99
C GLN A 10 4.59 10.88 -7.19
N LEU A 11 4.88 11.99 -7.88
CA LEU A 11 4.92 13.32 -7.27
C LEU A 11 3.56 13.73 -6.72
N GLU A 12 2.48 13.49 -7.47
CA GLU A 12 1.13 13.82 -7.03
C GLU A 12 0.71 13.02 -5.79
N ILE A 13 0.99 11.72 -5.74
CA ILE A 13 0.71 10.90 -4.55
C ILE A 13 1.50 11.41 -3.34
N ILE A 14 2.79 11.71 -3.50
CA ILE A 14 3.61 12.25 -2.39
C ILE A 14 3.08 13.63 -1.93
N SER A 15 2.69 14.51 -2.85
CA SER A 15 2.07 15.79 -2.50
C SER A 15 0.81 15.59 -1.65
N LYS A 16 -0.08 14.68 -2.05
CA LYS A 16 -1.30 14.36 -1.30
C LYS A 16 -1.03 13.80 0.09
N ILE A 17 0.03 12.99 0.24
CA ILE A 17 0.48 12.53 1.56
C ILE A 17 0.94 13.72 2.42
N THR A 18 1.66 14.66 1.81
CA THR A 18 2.14 15.88 2.49
C THR A 18 0.98 16.79 2.92
N ASP A 19 -0.07 16.87 2.10
CA ASP A 19 -1.30 17.63 2.38
C ASP A 19 -2.22 16.91 3.40
N GLU A 20 -1.77 15.78 3.97
CA GLU A 20 -2.50 14.97 4.97
C GLU A 20 -3.85 14.43 4.46
N GLU A 21 -3.98 14.22 3.15
CA GLU A 21 -5.16 13.56 2.58
C GLU A 21 -5.29 12.12 3.13
N LYS A 22 -6.43 11.82 3.72
CA LYS A 22 -6.64 10.52 4.39
C LYS A 22 -6.83 9.36 3.43
N ILE A 23 -7.43 9.62 2.28
CA ILE A 23 -7.68 8.61 1.24
C ILE A 23 -7.24 9.17 -0.10
N ILE A 24 -6.29 8.48 -0.73
CA ILE A 24 -5.76 8.82 -2.05
C ILE A 24 -6.12 7.66 -2.98
N ALA A 25 -6.88 7.95 -4.04
CA ALA A 25 -7.23 6.96 -5.05
C ALA A 25 -6.65 7.38 -6.41
N ALA A 26 -5.76 6.57 -6.97
CA ALA A 26 -5.13 6.82 -8.26
C ALA A 26 -5.55 5.76 -9.30
N ARG A 27 -6.18 6.22 -10.38
CA ARG A 27 -6.59 5.40 -11.52
C ARG A 27 -5.63 5.67 -12.67
N CYS A 28 -4.82 4.69 -13.03
CA CYS A 28 -3.74 4.88 -14.00
C CYS A 28 -3.61 3.68 -14.93
N GLY A 29 -3.13 3.94 -16.15
CA GLY A 29 -2.86 2.90 -17.14
C GLY A 29 -1.72 1.96 -16.77
N TRP A 30 -1.49 0.97 -17.62
CA TRP A 30 -0.34 0.07 -17.53
C TRP A 30 0.97 0.87 -17.66
N GLY A 31 2.02 0.44 -16.93
CA GLY A 31 3.34 1.08 -17.01
C GLY A 31 3.44 2.48 -16.41
N SER A 32 2.40 3.00 -15.77
CA SER A 32 2.41 4.34 -15.15
C SER A 32 3.27 4.45 -13.88
N GLY A 33 3.88 3.35 -13.40
CA GLY A 33 4.70 3.35 -12.18
C GLY A 33 3.89 3.30 -10.88
N LYS A 34 2.66 2.76 -10.91
CA LYS A 34 1.79 2.61 -9.72
C LYS A 34 2.47 1.87 -8.59
N THR A 35 3.05 0.71 -8.89
CA THR A 35 3.71 -0.14 -7.89
C THR A 35 4.89 0.58 -7.24
N SER A 36 5.73 1.24 -8.05
CA SER A 36 6.83 2.08 -7.52
C SER A 36 6.30 3.24 -6.67
N ALA A 37 5.15 3.84 -7.04
CA ALA A 37 4.54 4.92 -6.25
C ALA A 37 4.15 4.44 -4.84
N LEU A 38 3.65 3.20 -4.71
CA LEU A 38 3.36 2.60 -3.40
C LEU A 38 4.64 2.47 -2.56
N VAL A 39 5.73 1.98 -3.15
CA VAL A 39 7.02 1.84 -2.46
C VAL A 39 7.60 3.19 -2.06
N PHE A 40 7.52 4.18 -2.93
CA PHE A 40 7.98 5.54 -2.60
C PHE A 40 7.15 6.21 -1.50
N SER A 41 5.85 5.89 -1.41
CA SER A 41 5.02 6.34 -0.29
C SER A 41 5.48 5.76 1.05
N ILE A 42 5.87 4.48 1.07
CA ILE A 42 6.48 3.83 2.25
C ILE A 42 7.76 4.55 2.65
N LEU A 43 8.68 4.74 1.70
CA LEU A 43 9.97 5.39 1.95
C LEU A 43 9.81 6.83 2.44
N TYR A 44 8.89 7.58 1.83
CA TYR A 44 8.59 8.94 2.23
C TYR A 44 8.10 9.01 3.68
N LEU A 45 7.14 8.15 4.03
CA LEU A 45 6.59 8.11 5.40
C LEU A 45 7.61 7.61 6.41
N ALA A 46 8.39 6.57 6.11
CA ALA A 46 9.44 6.11 7.00
C ALA A 46 10.50 7.19 7.29
N LYS A 47 10.79 8.03 6.29
CA LYS A 47 11.73 9.14 6.43
C LYS A 47 11.13 10.32 7.22
N THR A 48 9.88 10.67 6.96
CA THR A 48 9.23 11.85 7.57
C THR A 48 8.57 11.55 8.91
N ARG A 49 8.23 10.27 9.14
CA ARG A 49 7.56 9.77 10.36
C ARG A 49 8.23 8.46 10.80
N PRO A 50 9.45 8.50 11.37
CA PRO A 50 10.14 7.28 11.83
C PRO A 50 9.27 6.43 12.76
N GLY A 51 9.44 5.11 12.72
CA GLY A 51 8.67 4.16 13.54
C GLY A 51 7.27 3.86 13.00
N THR A 52 6.97 4.22 11.75
CA THR A 52 5.66 3.93 11.15
C THR A 52 5.46 2.43 10.91
N SER A 53 4.25 1.95 11.15
CA SER A 53 3.82 0.62 10.70
C SER A 53 2.82 0.78 9.56
N SER A 54 3.15 0.23 8.40
CA SER A 54 2.34 0.30 7.18
C SER A 54 1.82 -1.08 6.78
N LEU A 55 0.81 -1.11 5.92
CA LEU A 55 0.20 -2.33 5.40
C LEU A 55 0.11 -2.25 3.88
N LEU A 56 0.64 -3.25 3.19
CA LEU A 56 0.50 -3.44 1.75
C LEU A 56 -0.43 -4.63 1.50
N VAL A 57 -1.52 -4.38 0.79
CA VAL A 57 -2.53 -5.36 0.44
C VAL A 57 -2.56 -5.56 -1.07
N THR A 58 -2.55 -6.81 -1.49
CA THR A 58 -2.74 -7.21 -2.90
C THR A 58 -3.81 -8.31 -2.99
N ASP A 59 -4.25 -8.62 -4.20
CA ASP A 59 -5.25 -9.66 -4.43
C ASP A 59 -4.72 -11.05 -4.08
N THR A 60 -3.57 -11.45 -4.61
CA THR A 60 -3.05 -12.82 -4.51
C THR A 60 -1.57 -12.88 -4.10
N ASN A 61 -1.18 -14.01 -3.49
CA ASN A 61 0.22 -14.29 -3.17
C ASN A 61 1.12 -14.40 -4.42
N PRO A 62 0.72 -15.06 -5.51
CA PRO A 62 1.50 -15.08 -6.75
C PRO A 62 1.80 -13.67 -7.25
N ARG A 63 0.82 -12.77 -7.24
CA ARG A 63 1.03 -11.38 -7.65
C ARG A 63 1.99 -10.64 -6.73
N TYR A 64 1.86 -10.81 -5.41
CA TYR A 64 2.82 -10.26 -4.47
C TYR A 64 4.25 -10.69 -4.83
N ASN A 65 4.48 -11.99 -5.01
CA ASN A 65 5.81 -12.54 -5.24
C ASN A 65 6.38 -12.14 -6.62
N SER A 66 5.55 -12.03 -7.65
CA SER A 66 6.02 -11.77 -9.03
C SER A 66 6.12 -10.28 -9.38
N VAL A 67 5.40 -9.41 -8.70
CA VAL A 67 5.32 -7.98 -9.04
C VAL A 67 5.78 -7.10 -7.90
N LEU A 68 5.16 -7.22 -6.73
CA LEU A 68 5.41 -6.31 -5.61
C LEU A 68 6.75 -6.59 -4.93
N MET A 69 7.06 -7.86 -4.67
CA MET A 69 8.30 -8.25 -3.99
C MET A 69 9.55 -7.79 -4.74
N PRO A 70 9.70 -8.03 -6.06
CA PRO A 70 10.85 -7.52 -6.82
C PRO A 70 10.96 -5.99 -6.80
N GLU A 71 9.83 -5.29 -6.87
CA GLU A 71 9.85 -3.83 -6.82
C GLU A 71 10.24 -3.32 -5.42
N MET A 72 9.77 -3.97 -4.36
CA MET A 72 10.19 -3.64 -3.00
C MET A 72 11.67 -3.96 -2.77
N GLU A 73 12.17 -5.11 -3.22
CA GLU A 73 13.59 -5.46 -3.13
C GLU A 73 14.48 -4.44 -3.84
N LYS A 74 14.09 -4.02 -5.03
CA LYS A 74 14.81 -3.03 -5.82
C LYS A 74 15.01 -1.70 -5.10
N TRP A 75 13.99 -1.23 -4.37
CA TRP A 75 14.00 0.09 -3.75
C TRP A 75 14.31 0.08 -2.26
N LEU A 76 13.82 -0.90 -1.52
CA LEU A 76 14.03 -1.00 -0.07
C LEU A 76 15.37 -1.66 0.27
N GLY A 77 15.75 -2.71 -0.45
CA GLY A 77 16.98 -3.48 -0.18
C GLY A 77 18.24 -2.60 -0.11
N PRO A 78 18.54 -1.78 -1.14
CA PRO A 78 19.70 -0.89 -1.12
C PRO A 78 19.71 0.15 0.00
N LEU A 79 18.55 0.40 0.62
CA LEU A 79 18.40 1.33 1.75
C LEU A 79 18.49 0.63 3.12
N GLY A 80 18.82 -0.67 3.15
CA GLY A 80 19.03 -1.41 4.39
C GLY A 80 17.75 -2.01 4.99
N TRP A 81 16.63 -1.98 4.28
CA TRP A 81 15.44 -2.71 4.70
C TRP A 81 15.64 -4.22 4.56
N THR A 82 15.13 -4.97 5.54
CA THR A 82 15.20 -6.43 5.58
C THR A 82 13.81 -7.05 5.52
N TYR A 83 13.69 -8.18 4.83
CA TYR A 83 12.42 -8.90 4.70
C TYR A 83 12.39 -10.18 5.54
N ASN A 84 11.39 -10.28 6.40
CA ASN A 84 11.11 -11.51 7.15
C ASN A 84 10.04 -12.33 6.40
N HIS A 85 10.45 -13.47 5.84
CA HIS A 85 9.57 -14.35 5.06
C HIS A 85 8.44 -14.97 5.90
N THR A 86 8.71 -15.32 7.16
CA THR A 86 7.70 -15.92 8.05
C THR A 86 6.62 -14.92 8.42
N LEU A 87 7.02 -13.72 8.81
CA LEU A 87 6.09 -12.65 9.18
C LEU A 87 5.50 -11.94 7.95
N ARG A 88 6.13 -12.08 6.79
CA ARG A 88 5.83 -11.32 5.56
C ARG A 88 5.86 -9.82 5.83
N GLN A 89 6.98 -9.37 6.36
CA GLN A 89 7.18 -8.02 6.82
C GLN A 89 8.53 -7.48 6.36
N TRP A 90 8.54 -6.29 5.82
CA TRP A 90 9.74 -5.48 5.64
C TRP A 90 9.96 -4.62 6.88
N THR A 91 11.21 -4.47 7.29
CA THR A 91 11.61 -3.66 8.45
C THR A 91 12.84 -2.84 8.13
N ASP A 92 12.79 -1.56 8.47
CA ASP A 92 13.94 -0.66 8.45
C ASP A 92 14.51 -0.55 9.86
N GLN A 93 15.74 -1.00 10.04
CA GLN A 93 16.42 -0.96 11.32
C GLN A 93 16.83 0.46 11.74
N HIS A 94 16.95 1.40 10.78
CA HIS A 94 17.38 2.77 11.06
C HIS A 94 16.24 3.62 11.60
N THR A 95 15.05 3.51 11.01
CA THR A 95 13.89 4.29 11.43
C THR A 95 12.95 3.52 12.35
N GLY A 96 13.10 2.20 12.46
CA GLY A 96 12.16 1.32 13.17
C GLY A 96 10.83 1.15 12.41
N SER A 97 10.76 1.62 11.18
CA SER A 97 9.54 1.52 10.36
C SER A 97 9.35 0.11 9.79
N SER A 98 8.10 -0.28 9.57
CA SER A 98 7.78 -1.60 9.04
C SER A 98 6.62 -1.58 8.05
N VAL A 99 6.59 -2.61 7.19
CA VAL A 99 5.51 -2.82 6.23
C VAL A 99 5.06 -4.27 6.26
N TRP A 100 3.83 -4.51 6.66
CA TRP A 100 3.19 -5.80 6.57
C TRP A 100 2.67 -6.03 5.15
N CYS A 101 2.98 -7.19 4.57
CA CYS A 101 2.54 -7.56 3.24
C CYS A 101 1.49 -8.67 3.32
N ARG A 102 0.30 -8.42 2.81
CA ARG A 102 -0.81 -9.38 2.86
C ARG A 102 -1.47 -9.52 1.50
N SER A 103 -1.86 -10.75 1.19
CA SER A 103 -2.76 -11.02 0.07
C SER A 103 -4.14 -11.37 0.61
N TYR A 104 -5.16 -10.86 -0.05
CA TYR A 104 -6.53 -11.03 0.40
C TYR A 104 -7.16 -12.32 -0.12
N TYR A 105 -6.93 -12.64 -1.38
CA TYR A 105 -7.53 -13.81 -2.01
C TYR A 105 -6.68 -15.07 -1.82
N ARG A 106 -7.29 -16.14 -1.33
CA ARG A 106 -6.72 -17.50 -1.33
C ARG A 106 -7.59 -18.39 -2.22
N PRO A 107 -7.07 -18.89 -3.36
CA PRO A 107 -7.78 -19.88 -4.15
C PRO A 107 -8.13 -21.11 -3.30
N GLY A 108 -9.38 -21.54 -3.34
CA GLY A 108 -9.84 -22.76 -2.63
C GLY A 108 -10.28 -22.58 -1.18
N THR A 109 -10.12 -21.43 -0.57
CA THR A 109 -10.71 -21.14 0.74
C THR A 109 -12.07 -20.46 0.55
N ARG A 110 -13.14 -21.24 0.74
CA ARG A 110 -14.51 -20.69 0.89
C ARG A 110 -14.76 -20.10 2.28
N ASP A 111 -13.74 -20.06 3.11
CA ASP A 111 -13.88 -19.65 4.50
C ASP A 111 -13.87 -18.11 4.58
N ALA A 112 -15.07 -17.54 4.59
CA ALA A 112 -15.30 -16.12 4.79
C ALA A 112 -14.82 -15.61 6.19
N THR A 113 -14.44 -16.55 7.07
CA THR A 113 -14.01 -16.24 8.44
C THR A 113 -12.53 -15.86 8.52
N HIS A 114 -11.70 -16.23 7.52
CA HIS A 114 -10.28 -15.90 7.55
C HIS A 114 -10.04 -14.46 7.06
N ASN A 115 -9.76 -13.58 8.01
CA ASN A 115 -9.36 -12.20 7.74
C ASN A 115 -7.82 -12.05 7.82
N PRO A 116 -7.09 -12.02 6.70
CA PRO A 116 -5.63 -11.93 6.71
C PRO A 116 -5.10 -10.61 7.26
N LEU A 117 -5.99 -9.63 7.48
CA LEU A 117 -5.68 -8.33 8.08
C LEU A 117 -5.94 -8.30 9.58
N GLU A 118 -6.46 -9.40 10.16
CA GLU A 118 -6.75 -9.47 11.59
C GLU A 118 -5.47 -9.36 12.42
N GLY A 119 -5.56 -8.63 13.53
CA GLY A 119 -4.41 -8.39 14.42
C GLY A 119 -3.39 -7.38 13.92
N LEU A 120 -3.51 -6.88 12.68
CA LEU A 120 -2.60 -5.86 12.16
C LEU A 120 -3.09 -4.46 12.52
N ASN A 121 -2.15 -3.58 12.84
CA ASN A 121 -2.41 -2.16 13.06
C ASN A 121 -1.48 -1.33 12.17
N VAL A 122 -2.05 -0.32 11.52
CA VAL A 122 -1.30 0.72 10.82
C VAL A 122 -1.16 1.88 11.79
N THR A 123 0.08 2.20 12.15
CA THR A 123 0.38 3.26 13.12
C THR A 123 1.19 4.35 12.43
N SER A 124 0.61 5.52 12.28
CA SER A 124 1.21 6.70 11.60
C SER A 124 1.74 6.43 10.19
N GLY A 125 1.41 5.27 9.64
CA GLY A 125 1.85 4.78 8.33
C GLY A 125 0.75 4.88 7.28
N VAL A 126 0.85 4.00 6.28
CA VAL A 126 -0.07 3.96 5.15
C VAL A 126 -0.63 2.56 4.94
N CYS A 127 -1.90 2.47 4.60
CA CYS A 127 -2.49 1.27 4.04
C CYS A 127 -2.50 1.40 2.51
N LEU A 128 -1.71 0.58 1.85
CA LEU A 128 -1.53 0.54 0.41
C LEU A 128 -2.34 -0.59 -0.19
N ILE A 129 -3.16 -0.33 -1.19
CA ILE A 129 -3.93 -1.33 -1.91
C ILE A 129 -3.53 -1.29 -3.38
N ASP A 130 -2.85 -2.35 -3.84
CA ASP A 130 -2.48 -2.52 -5.24
C ASP A 130 -3.61 -3.23 -5.99
N GLU A 131 -3.86 -2.83 -7.24
CA GLU A 131 -4.93 -3.33 -8.11
C GLU A 131 -6.31 -3.32 -7.41
N CYS A 132 -6.67 -2.18 -6.87
CA CYS A 132 -7.89 -2.02 -6.06
C CYS A 132 -9.18 -2.40 -6.79
N GLN A 133 -9.18 -2.44 -8.15
CA GLN A 133 -10.32 -2.90 -8.94
C GLN A 133 -10.62 -4.41 -8.80
N THR A 134 -9.65 -5.20 -8.31
CA THR A 134 -9.83 -6.66 -8.10
C THR A 134 -10.33 -6.98 -6.69
N LEU A 135 -10.27 -6.01 -5.77
CA LEU A 135 -10.66 -6.19 -4.38
C LEU A 135 -12.13 -5.85 -4.15
N THR A 136 -12.76 -6.58 -3.25
CA THR A 136 -14.13 -6.29 -2.84
C THR A 136 -14.20 -5.09 -1.91
N GLU A 137 -15.37 -4.45 -1.84
CA GLU A 137 -15.63 -3.36 -0.90
C GLU A 137 -15.36 -3.77 0.55
N GLU A 138 -15.67 -5.01 0.91
CA GLU A 138 -15.41 -5.58 2.23
C GLU A 138 -13.93 -5.52 2.61
N VAL A 139 -13.01 -5.78 1.66
CA VAL A 139 -11.57 -5.69 1.90
C VAL A 139 -11.15 -4.26 2.18
N ALA A 140 -11.66 -3.31 1.40
CA ALA A 140 -11.37 -1.89 1.61
C ALA A 140 -11.84 -1.43 3.00
N HIS A 141 -13.04 -1.83 3.42
CA HIS A 141 -13.54 -1.54 4.77
C HIS A 141 -12.70 -2.18 5.88
N LYS A 142 -12.30 -3.44 5.71
CA LYS A 142 -11.41 -4.12 6.67
C LYS A 142 -10.04 -3.45 6.75
N ALA A 143 -9.49 -3.01 5.62
CA ALA A 143 -8.24 -2.27 5.57
C ALA A 143 -8.35 -0.89 6.25
N LEU A 144 -9.43 -0.14 6.00
CA LEU A 144 -9.73 1.11 6.70
C LEU A 144 -9.80 0.91 8.21
N GLY A 145 -10.41 -0.17 8.68
CA GLY A 145 -10.47 -0.52 10.09
C GLY A 145 -9.11 -0.79 10.75
N ARG A 146 -8.02 -0.89 9.98
CA ARG A 146 -6.63 -1.03 10.48
C ARG A 146 -5.92 0.29 10.67
N LEU A 147 -6.47 1.40 10.15
CA LEU A 147 -5.95 2.75 10.33
C LEU A 147 -6.37 3.29 11.71
N ARG A 148 -5.72 2.80 12.79
CA ARG A 148 -6.24 3.02 14.15
C ARG A 148 -5.44 3.98 15.01
N ALA A 149 -4.18 4.20 14.74
CA ALA A 149 -3.33 4.90 15.69
C ALA A 149 -2.35 5.86 15.03
N GLY A 150 -2.03 6.93 15.75
CA GLY A 150 -1.05 7.93 15.38
C GLY A 150 -1.61 9.08 14.53
N PRO A 151 -0.79 10.10 14.26
CA PRO A 151 -1.19 11.22 13.44
C PRO A 151 -1.45 10.76 11.99
N SER A 152 -2.62 11.11 11.48
CA SER A 152 -3.00 11.04 10.07
C SER A 152 -2.63 9.74 9.33
N PRO A 153 -3.17 8.57 9.72
CA PRO A 153 -3.00 7.36 8.92
C PRO A 153 -3.68 7.54 7.55
N ILE A 154 -3.01 7.07 6.50
CA ILE A 154 -3.39 7.32 5.11
C ILE A 154 -3.73 6.00 4.43
N MET A 155 -4.73 6.00 3.56
CA MET A 155 -5.01 4.91 2.63
C MET A 155 -4.71 5.35 1.21
N ILE A 156 -3.94 4.53 0.48
CA ILE A 156 -3.65 4.74 -0.93
C ILE A 156 -4.16 3.55 -1.73
N LEU A 157 -5.05 3.81 -2.66
CA LEU A 157 -5.59 2.81 -3.58
C LEU A 157 -5.07 3.11 -4.98
N VAL A 158 -4.41 2.13 -5.60
CA VAL A 158 -4.00 2.24 -6.99
C VAL A 158 -4.62 1.12 -7.81
N GLY A 159 -5.03 1.44 -9.04
CA GLY A 159 -5.65 0.46 -9.90
C GLY A 159 -5.78 0.92 -11.35
N LEU A 160 -6.23 -0.01 -12.19
CA LEU A 160 -6.58 0.30 -13.58
C LEU A 160 -7.96 0.96 -13.63
N PRO A 161 -8.23 1.77 -14.66
CA PRO A 161 -9.59 2.21 -14.95
C PRO A 161 -10.45 0.97 -15.23
N ALA A 162 -11.34 0.61 -14.31
CA ALA A 162 -12.33 -0.45 -14.59
C ALA A 162 -13.55 0.14 -15.29
N VAL A 163 -14.16 -0.65 -16.16
CA VAL A 163 -15.38 -0.25 -16.92
C VAL A 163 -16.60 -0.11 -16.00
N SER A 164 -16.53 -0.60 -14.75
CA SER A 164 -17.65 -0.54 -13.80
C SER A 164 -17.20 -0.28 -12.36
N TYR A 165 -16.95 0.98 -12.01
CA TYR A 165 -16.82 1.42 -10.61
C TYR A 165 -18.14 1.99 -10.07
N THR A 166 -19.25 1.38 -10.35
CA THR A 166 -20.56 1.90 -9.94
C THR A 166 -20.86 1.74 -8.44
N HIS A 167 -20.00 1.07 -7.64
CA HIS A 167 -20.34 0.71 -6.27
C HIS A 167 -19.33 1.09 -5.16
N LEU A 168 -18.21 1.73 -5.47
CA LEU A 168 -17.33 2.26 -4.43
C LEU A 168 -17.74 3.71 -4.10
N THR A 169 -18.77 3.87 -3.30
CA THR A 169 -19.12 5.14 -2.66
C THR A 169 -18.24 5.36 -1.41
N LEU A 170 -16.92 5.39 -1.60
CA LEU A 170 -16.04 5.97 -0.58
C LEU A 170 -16.14 7.50 -0.72
N PRO A 171 -16.14 8.25 0.39
CA PRO A 171 -16.08 9.72 0.34
C PRO A 171 -14.68 10.13 -0.13
N THR A 172 -14.45 10.02 -1.43
CA THR A 172 -13.17 10.33 -2.07
C THR A 172 -13.27 11.62 -2.86
N LYS A 173 -12.41 12.58 -2.57
CA LYS A 173 -12.06 13.58 -3.59
C LYS A 173 -11.38 12.83 -4.74
N ARG A 174 -11.98 12.89 -5.93
CA ARG A 174 -11.40 12.33 -7.15
C ARG A 174 -10.09 13.04 -7.47
N ILE A 175 -9.03 12.26 -7.69
CA ILE A 175 -7.88 12.69 -8.46
C ILE A 175 -8.19 12.35 -9.92
N VAL A 176 -8.15 13.33 -10.77
CA VAL A 176 -8.41 13.22 -12.22
C VAL A 176 -7.26 12.50 -12.91
#